data_37920c38ccba4cf69d408258e7dccfb5
#
_entry.id   37920c38ccba4cf69d408258e7dccfb5
#
_cell.length_a   1.000
_cell.length_b   1.000
_cell.length_c   1.000
_cell.angle_alpha   90.00
_cell.angle_beta   90.00
_cell.angle_gamma   90.00
#
_symmetry.space_group_name_H-M   'P 1'
#
loop_
_entity.id
_entity.type
_entity.pdbx_description
1 polymer ?
#
loop_
_entity_poly.entity_id
_entity_poly.type
_entity_poly.pdbx_seq_one_letter_code
_entity_poly.pdbx_strand_id
1 'polypeptide(L)'
;MEDMVVSLFDNLKNTYKGKKVFLTGHTGFKGAWMLKTLALLGAEVKGYALAPQTKDDLFHLIDGEAICNSVIADLRDKERLKEELISFQPDFVFHLAAQPLVRLSYEIPAETFEVNVIGTANVLDAVNLLEKPCSVILITTDKVYQNNEWIYPYRENDRLGGYDPYSASKACAELVIDSYRNSFFNIKNYNQHKKALAVARAGNVIGGGDWSKDRLIPDIAKAFAVEKPVTIRNPQSVRPWQHVLEPVIGYLILGKKLYSDPTKYSTAYNFGPQLSDALPVEEMLQLAIDSWGKGEYVVEQTEGQLHEAGLLKLDISKAIVELKWQPKMNARQAVSMTMDWYNEFFKGNNINRFTDLQIKSFLQ
;
A
#
# COMPACT_ATOMS: atom_id res chain seq x y z
N MET A 1 13.36 -37.90 3.51
CA MET A 1 13.12 -36.89 2.46
C MET A 1 13.03 -35.60 3.21
N GLU A 2 14.05 -34.76 3.12
CA GLU A 2 13.97 -33.38 3.64
C GLU A 2 12.88 -32.65 2.83
N ASP A 3 11.82 -32.23 3.48
CA ASP A 3 10.84 -31.32 2.90
C ASP A 3 11.60 -30.06 2.51
N MET A 4 11.85 -29.88 1.21
CA MET A 4 12.41 -28.64 0.68
C MET A 4 11.45 -27.51 1.07
N VAL A 5 11.82 -26.67 2.01
CA VAL A 5 11.06 -25.47 2.38
C VAL A 5 11.04 -24.57 1.15
N VAL A 6 9.91 -24.54 0.45
CA VAL A 6 9.71 -23.67 -0.73
C VAL A 6 9.85 -22.23 -0.27
N SER A 7 10.74 -21.45 -0.90
CA SER A 7 10.95 -20.05 -0.56
C SER A 7 9.65 -19.25 -0.72
N LEU A 8 9.52 -18.12 -0.01
CA LEU A 8 8.36 -17.24 -0.17
C LEU A 8 8.24 -16.73 -1.62
N PHE A 9 9.39 -16.47 -2.26
CA PHE A 9 9.44 -16.09 -3.67
C PHE A 9 8.82 -17.15 -4.57
N ASP A 10 9.26 -18.41 -4.47
CA ASP A 10 8.75 -19.50 -5.30
C ASP A 10 7.27 -19.79 -5.02
N ASN A 11 6.88 -19.67 -3.77
CA ASN A 11 5.50 -19.86 -3.33
C ASN A 11 4.55 -18.83 -3.98
N LEU A 12 4.92 -17.54 -4.00
CA LEU A 12 4.16 -16.49 -4.66
C LEU A 12 4.26 -16.62 -6.20
N LYS A 13 5.43 -16.92 -6.74
CA LYS A 13 5.63 -17.14 -8.16
C LYS A 13 4.74 -18.23 -8.72
N ASN A 14 4.61 -19.36 -8.01
CA ASN A 14 3.70 -20.44 -8.41
C ASN A 14 2.22 -19.99 -8.46
N THR A 15 1.86 -18.96 -7.68
CA THR A 15 0.49 -18.42 -7.71
C THR A 15 0.29 -17.43 -8.84
N TYR A 16 1.23 -16.50 -9.04
CA TYR A 16 1.03 -15.34 -9.90
C TYR A 16 1.59 -15.51 -11.33
N LYS A 17 2.50 -16.45 -11.58
CA LYS A 17 3.07 -16.66 -12.90
C LYS A 17 1.98 -16.97 -13.94
N GLY A 18 1.94 -16.14 -14.99
CA GLY A 18 0.96 -16.25 -16.08
C GLY A 18 -0.47 -15.89 -15.71
N LYS A 19 -0.69 -15.35 -14.49
CA LYS A 19 -2.00 -14.85 -14.05
C LYS A 19 -2.20 -13.41 -14.50
N LYS A 20 -3.44 -13.07 -14.86
CA LYS A 20 -3.85 -11.73 -15.21
C LYS A 20 -4.18 -10.93 -13.95
N VAL A 21 -3.45 -9.85 -13.74
CA VAL A 21 -3.59 -8.96 -12.58
C VAL A 21 -3.97 -7.56 -13.04
N PHE A 22 -5.13 -7.06 -12.61
CA PHE A 22 -5.54 -5.68 -12.81
C PHE A 22 -5.12 -4.87 -11.59
N LEU A 23 -4.22 -3.89 -11.78
CA LEU A 23 -3.63 -3.10 -10.71
C LEU A 23 -4.01 -1.63 -10.86
N THR A 24 -4.92 -1.12 -10.02
CA THR A 24 -5.18 0.31 -10.00
C THR A 24 -4.13 1.04 -9.15
N GLY A 25 -3.75 2.24 -9.57
CA GLY A 25 -2.73 3.04 -8.86
C GLY A 25 -1.29 2.57 -9.11
N HIS A 26 -1.04 1.87 -10.20
CA HIS A 26 0.26 1.28 -10.55
C HIS A 26 1.39 2.30 -10.77
N THR A 27 1.06 3.55 -11.07
CA THR A 27 2.02 4.64 -11.24
C THR A 27 2.45 5.29 -9.92
N GLY A 28 1.66 5.12 -8.86
CA GLY A 28 1.95 5.68 -7.55
C GLY A 28 3.02 4.87 -6.80
N PHE A 29 3.58 5.45 -5.73
CA PHE A 29 4.68 4.86 -4.94
C PHE A 29 4.45 3.37 -4.58
N LYS A 30 3.42 3.05 -3.81
CA LYS A 30 3.12 1.66 -3.39
C LYS A 30 2.74 0.78 -4.57
N GLY A 31 2.01 1.33 -5.55
CA GLY A 31 1.62 0.62 -6.77
C GLY A 31 2.80 0.23 -7.65
N ALA A 32 3.82 1.08 -7.77
CA ALA A 32 5.03 0.79 -8.55
C ALA A 32 5.87 -0.33 -7.90
N TRP A 33 6.00 -0.35 -6.56
CA TRP A 33 6.62 -1.48 -5.85
C TRP A 33 5.86 -2.79 -6.08
N MET A 34 4.53 -2.73 -6.04
CA MET A 34 3.69 -3.91 -6.29
C MET A 34 3.77 -4.36 -7.76
N LEU A 35 3.74 -3.42 -8.71
CA LEU A 35 3.94 -3.70 -10.13
C LEU A 35 5.26 -4.43 -10.38
N LYS A 36 6.36 -3.89 -9.84
CA LYS A 36 7.69 -4.49 -9.99
C LYS A 36 7.75 -5.90 -9.39
N THR A 37 7.14 -6.09 -8.22
CA THR A 37 7.07 -7.40 -7.58
C THR A 37 6.27 -8.40 -8.42
N LEU A 38 5.09 -8.00 -8.93
CA LEU A 38 4.27 -8.85 -9.81
C LEU A 38 4.98 -9.23 -11.10
N ALA A 39 5.72 -8.29 -11.71
CA ALA A 39 6.53 -8.57 -12.91
C ALA A 39 7.62 -9.60 -12.61
N LEU A 40 8.33 -9.50 -11.49
CA LEU A 40 9.32 -10.50 -11.06
C LEU A 40 8.71 -11.88 -10.78
N LEU A 41 7.46 -11.92 -10.32
CA LEU A 41 6.71 -13.16 -10.15
C LEU A 41 6.15 -13.72 -11.46
N GLY A 42 6.27 -13.00 -12.58
CA GLY A 42 5.83 -13.42 -13.90
C GLY A 42 4.33 -13.28 -14.15
N ALA A 43 3.65 -12.36 -13.47
CA ALA A 43 2.26 -12.01 -13.74
C ALA A 43 2.11 -11.18 -15.03
N GLU A 44 0.97 -11.30 -15.70
CA GLU A 44 0.53 -10.39 -16.77
C GLU A 44 -0.24 -9.23 -16.13
N VAL A 45 0.35 -8.04 -16.09
CA VAL A 45 -0.25 -6.90 -15.36
C VAL A 45 -0.86 -5.89 -16.34
N LYS A 46 -2.14 -5.53 -16.12
CA LYS A 46 -2.75 -4.32 -16.67
C LYS A 46 -2.89 -3.29 -15.55
N GLY A 47 -2.19 -2.16 -15.72
CA GLY A 47 -2.24 -1.04 -14.78
C GLY A 47 -3.32 -0.02 -15.20
N TYR A 48 -4.00 0.60 -14.23
CA TYR A 48 -4.96 1.68 -14.44
C TYR A 48 -4.75 2.77 -13.39
N ALA A 49 -4.30 3.95 -13.78
CA ALA A 49 -4.00 5.06 -12.87
C ALA A 49 -3.87 6.40 -13.61
N LEU A 50 -3.82 7.50 -12.85
CA LEU A 50 -3.37 8.79 -13.37
C LEU A 50 -1.91 8.73 -13.79
N ALA A 51 -1.48 9.66 -14.64
CA ALA A 51 -0.09 9.76 -15.07
C ALA A 51 0.85 10.00 -13.87
N PRO A 52 2.09 9.49 -13.92
CA PRO A 52 3.14 9.90 -13.00
C PRO A 52 3.34 11.42 -13.03
N GLN A 53 3.69 12.03 -11.92
CA GLN A 53 3.80 13.49 -11.81
C GLN A 53 5.17 14.02 -12.25
N THR A 54 6.21 13.22 -12.03
CA THR A 54 7.60 13.60 -12.29
C THR A 54 8.38 12.47 -12.95
N LYS A 55 9.51 12.82 -13.58
CA LYS A 55 10.45 11.83 -14.15
C LYS A 55 11.11 10.94 -13.08
N ASP A 56 11.12 11.38 -11.84
CA ASP A 56 11.75 10.68 -10.72
C ASP A 56 10.75 9.74 -10.00
N ASP A 57 9.49 9.70 -10.45
CA ASP A 57 8.51 8.75 -9.91
C ASP A 57 8.97 7.32 -10.15
N LEU A 58 8.80 6.47 -9.14
CA LEU A 58 9.30 5.09 -9.17
C LEU A 58 8.84 4.32 -10.41
N PHE A 59 7.63 4.59 -10.91
CA PHE A 59 7.10 3.95 -12.12
C PHE A 59 8.02 4.13 -13.33
N HIS A 60 8.57 5.33 -13.53
CA HIS A 60 9.53 5.58 -14.61
C HIS A 60 10.88 4.91 -14.32
N LEU A 61 11.36 5.00 -13.07
CA LEU A 61 12.67 4.46 -12.67
C LEU A 61 12.77 2.93 -12.76
N ILE A 62 11.63 2.23 -12.74
CA ILE A 62 11.57 0.77 -12.89
C ILE A 62 11.17 0.30 -14.30
N ASP A 63 11.14 1.20 -15.27
CA ASP A 63 10.65 0.94 -16.63
C ASP A 63 9.22 0.37 -16.64
N GLY A 64 8.33 1.02 -15.87
CA GLY A 64 6.97 0.54 -15.63
C GLY A 64 6.16 0.26 -16.89
N GLU A 65 6.31 1.07 -17.93
CA GLU A 65 5.65 0.89 -19.23
C GLU A 65 6.10 -0.39 -19.96
N ALA A 66 7.34 -0.85 -19.71
CA ALA A 66 7.86 -2.07 -20.32
C ALA A 66 7.39 -3.34 -19.61
N ILE A 67 6.95 -3.25 -18.36
CA ILE A 67 6.59 -4.40 -17.52
C ILE A 67 5.09 -4.56 -17.27
N CYS A 68 4.24 -3.66 -17.80
CA CYS A 68 2.79 -3.81 -17.77
C CYS A 68 2.10 -3.15 -18.97
N ASN A 69 0.85 -3.53 -19.21
CA ASN A 69 -0.05 -2.77 -20.08
C ASN A 69 -0.62 -1.59 -19.30
N SER A 70 0.01 -0.42 -19.43
CA SER A 70 -0.32 0.78 -18.65
C SER A 70 -1.45 1.58 -19.30
N VAL A 71 -2.56 1.75 -18.60
CA VAL A 71 -3.69 2.62 -18.98
C VAL A 71 -3.68 3.85 -18.09
N ILE A 72 -3.42 5.00 -18.69
CA ILE A 72 -3.47 6.29 -18.00
C ILE A 72 -4.89 6.83 -18.08
N ALA A 73 -5.61 6.79 -16.94
CA ALA A 73 -7.00 7.24 -16.83
C ALA A 73 -7.40 7.45 -15.36
N ASP A 74 -8.53 8.12 -15.14
CA ASP A 74 -9.10 8.41 -13.82
C ASP A 74 -10.12 7.33 -13.41
N LEU A 75 -10.15 6.95 -12.13
CA LEU A 75 -11.16 6.03 -11.57
C LEU A 75 -12.61 6.55 -11.69
N ARG A 76 -12.77 7.86 -11.84
CA ARG A 76 -14.07 8.51 -12.06
C ARG A 76 -14.61 8.29 -13.47
N ASP A 77 -13.75 7.95 -14.43
CA ASP A 77 -14.16 7.51 -15.77
C ASP A 77 -14.66 6.05 -15.70
N LYS A 78 -15.90 5.91 -15.27
CA LYS A 78 -16.54 4.63 -15.02
C LYS A 78 -16.60 3.73 -16.27
N GLU A 79 -16.92 4.32 -17.44
CA GLU A 79 -17.06 3.53 -18.67
C GLU A 79 -15.71 3.02 -19.15
N ARG A 80 -14.68 3.87 -19.13
CA ARG A 80 -13.30 3.45 -19.46
C ARG A 80 -12.79 2.36 -18.54
N LEU A 81 -12.96 2.53 -17.23
CA LEU A 81 -12.55 1.52 -16.24
C LEU A 81 -13.24 0.17 -16.47
N LYS A 82 -14.54 0.19 -16.76
CA LYS A 82 -15.33 -0.99 -17.05
C LYS A 82 -14.86 -1.69 -18.33
N GLU A 83 -14.66 -0.96 -19.41
CA GLU A 83 -14.13 -1.50 -20.69
C GLU A 83 -12.79 -2.19 -20.50
N GLU A 84 -11.84 -1.53 -19.79
CA GLU A 84 -10.51 -2.06 -19.55
C GLU A 84 -10.53 -3.32 -18.67
N LEU A 85 -11.39 -3.36 -17.66
CA LEU A 85 -11.52 -4.51 -16.77
C LEU A 85 -12.19 -5.71 -17.47
N ILE A 86 -13.28 -5.47 -18.19
CA ILE A 86 -14.03 -6.52 -18.92
C ILE A 86 -13.16 -7.09 -20.06
N SER A 87 -12.50 -6.24 -20.85
CA SER A 87 -11.65 -6.72 -21.94
C SER A 87 -10.48 -7.56 -21.45
N PHE A 88 -9.96 -7.26 -20.27
CA PHE A 88 -8.81 -7.97 -19.71
C PHE A 88 -9.18 -9.26 -18.99
N GLN A 89 -10.37 -9.36 -18.35
CA GLN A 89 -10.82 -10.52 -17.57
C GLN A 89 -9.74 -11.00 -16.56
N PRO A 90 -9.40 -10.22 -15.53
CA PRO A 90 -8.34 -10.55 -14.59
C PRO A 90 -8.68 -11.72 -13.66
N ASP A 91 -7.66 -12.49 -13.25
CA ASP A 91 -7.73 -13.45 -12.14
C ASP A 91 -7.70 -12.73 -10.77
N PHE A 92 -6.97 -11.59 -10.72
CA PHE A 92 -6.80 -10.76 -9.52
C PHE A 92 -7.03 -9.30 -9.84
N VAL A 93 -7.69 -8.59 -8.92
CA VAL A 93 -7.74 -7.12 -8.89
C VAL A 93 -7.11 -6.65 -7.60
N PHE A 94 -6.10 -5.78 -7.70
CA PHE A 94 -5.54 -5.05 -6.56
C PHE A 94 -5.89 -3.56 -6.72
N HIS A 95 -6.73 -3.07 -5.84
CA HIS A 95 -7.21 -1.69 -5.90
C HIS A 95 -6.44 -0.81 -4.91
N LEU A 96 -5.39 -0.13 -5.43
CA LEU A 96 -4.54 0.79 -4.66
C LEU A 96 -4.80 2.26 -4.98
N ALA A 97 -5.43 2.56 -6.13
CA ALA A 97 -5.68 3.94 -6.54
C ALA A 97 -6.55 4.67 -5.52
N ALA A 98 -6.11 5.84 -5.10
CA ALA A 98 -6.80 6.70 -4.15
C ALA A 98 -6.21 8.11 -4.20
N GLN A 99 -6.91 9.11 -3.67
CA GLN A 99 -6.29 10.33 -3.18
C GLN A 99 -5.75 10.04 -1.76
N PRO A 100 -4.41 9.90 -1.55
CA PRO A 100 -3.86 9.36 -0.31
C PRO A 100 -3.37 10.40 0.70
N LEU A 101 -3.42 11.71 0.37
CA LEU A 101 -2.79 12.77 1.13
C LEU A 101 -3.79 13.43 2.08
N VAL A 102 -3.54 13.31 3.39
CA VAL A 102 -4.40 13.90 4.44
C VAL A 102 -4.51 15.42 4.27
N ARG A 103 -3.38 16.14 4.11
CA ARG A 103 -3.40 17.60 3.98
C ARG A 103 -4.18 18.05 2.74
N LEU A 104 -3.94 17.44 1.59
CA LEU A 104 -4.66 17.73 0.37
C LEU A 104 -6.18 17.49 0.52
N SER A 105 -6.58 16.51 1.34
CA SER A 105 -8.00 16.24 1.56
C SER A 105 -8.77 17.38 2.23
N TYR A 106 -8.09 18.24 2.98
CA TYR A 106 -8.70 19.47 3.52
C TYR A 106 -8.90 20.55 2.45
N GLU A 107 -8.07 20.56 1.41
CA GLU A 107 -8.15 21.51 0.29
C GLU A 107 -9.21 21.07 -0.73
N ILE A 108 -9.32 19.76 -0.99
CA ILE A 108 -10.23 19.16 -1.99
C ILE A 108 -11.11 18.05 -1.38
N PRO A 109 -11.93 18.34 -0.35
CA PRO A 109 -12.66 17.30 0.36
C PRO A 109 -13.66 16.53 -0.51
N ALA A 110 -14.46 17.22 -1.32
CA ALA A 110 -15.43 16.58 -2.19
C ALA A 110 -14.77 15.64 -3.21
N GLU A 111 -13.71 16.08 -3.87
CA GLU A 111 -12.94 15.27 -4.82
C GLU A 111 -12.29 14.06 -4.13
N THR A 112 -11.82 14.22 -2.88
CA THR A 112 -11.30 13.11 -2.09
C THR A 112 -12.35 12.02 -1.89
N PHE A 113 -13.61 12.37 -1.59
CA PHE A 113 -14.72 11.41 -1.50
C PHE A 113 -15.07 10.82 -2.87
N GLU A 114 -15.11 11.61 -3.93
CA GLU A 114 -15.35 11.08 -5.28
C GLU A 114 -14.33 10.00 -5.66
N VAL A 115 -13.05 10.29 -5.53
CA VAL A 115 -11.99 9.35 -5.89
C VAL A 115 -12.03 8.12 -5.00
N ASN A 116 -12.09 8.30 -3.68
CA ASN A 116 -11.90 7.19 -2.74
C ASN A 116 -13.16 6.33 -2.57
N VAL A 117 -14.34 6.92 -2.59
CA VAL A 117 -15.60 6.21 -2.36
C VAL A 117 -16.24 5.80 -3.69
N ILE A 118 -16.50 6.79 -4.57
CA ILE A 118 -17.16 6.50 -5.85
C ILE A 118 -16.20 5.73 -6.77
N GLY A 119 -14.90 6.08 -6.79
CA GLY A 119 -13.90 5.30 -7.52
C GLY A 119 -13.85 3.83 -7.09
N THR A 120 -13.94 3.54 -5.78
CA THR A 120 -14.04 2.16 -5.27
C THR A 120 -15.33 1.48 -5.74
N ALA A 121 -16.47 2.18 -5.71
CA ALA A 121 -17.74 1.65 -6.22
C ALA A 121 -17.65 1.35 -7.72
N ASN A 122 -17.03 2.22 -8.53
CA ASN A 122 -16.84 2.00 -9.96
C ASN A 122 -16.02 0.73 -10.25
N VAL A 123 -14.95 0.48 -9.45
CA VAL A 123 -14.16 -0.76 -9.56
C VAL A 123 -15.03 -1.97 -9.25
N LEU A 124 -15.84 -1.94 -8.19
CA LEU A 124 -16.71 -3.04 -7.79
C LEU A 124 -17.86 -3.29 -8.79
N ASP A 125 -18.43 -2.24 -9.37
CA ASP A 125 -19.39 -2.35 -10.48
C ASP A 125 -18.78 -3.07 -11.69
N ALA A 126 -17.55 -2.69 -12.07
CA ALA A 126 -16.86 -3.33 -13.18
C ALA A 126 -16.50 -4.80 -12.87
N VAL A 127 -16.07 -5.10 -11.63
CA VAL A 127 -15.84 -6.48 -11.17
C VAL A 127 -17.10 -7.33 -11.23
N ASN A 128 -18.26 -6.75 -10.95
CA ASN A 128 -19.53 -7.48 -11.01
C ASN A 128 -19.90 -7.98 -12.42
N LEU A 129 -19.33 -7.36 -13.44
CA LEU A 129 -19.56 -7.71 -14.84
C LEU A 129 -18.55 -8.74 -15.39
N LEU A 130 -17.55 -9.14 -14.61
CA LEU A 130 -16.59 -10.16 -15.02
C LEU A 130 -17.27 -11.54 -15.12
N GLU A 131 -16.91 -12.31 -16.12
CA GLU A 131 -17.43 -13.66 -16.31
C GLU A 131 -16.64 -14.71 -15.52
N LYS A 132 -15.32 -14.50 -15.39
CA LYS A 132 -14.41 -15.43 -14.71
C LYS A 132 -14.40 -15.27 -13.19
N PRO A 133 -13.95 -16.31 -12.44
CA PRO A 133 -13.57 -16.14 -11.05
C PRO A 133 -12.53 -15.02 -10.89
N CYS A 134 -12.71 -14.18 -9.88
CA CYS A 134 -11.78 -13.09 -9.61
C CYS A 134 -11.62 -12.87 -8.11
N SER A 135 -10.37 -12.74 -7.67
CA SER A 135 -10.02 -12.36 -6.29
C SER A 135 -9.69 -10.88 -6.25
N VAL A 136 -10.43 -10.12 -5.44
CA VAL A 136 -10.33 -8.66 -5.36
C VAL A 136 -9.79 -8.25 -4.00
N ILE A 137 -8.65 -7.60 -3.99
CA ILE A 137 -8.01 -7.07 -2.80
C ILE A 137 -8.10 -5.54 -2.84
N LEU A 138 -8.85 -4.98 -1.89
CA LEU A 138 -9.08 -3.53 -1.79
C LEU A 138 -8.21 -2.97 -0.67
N ILE A 139 -7.31 -2.07 -1.04
CA ILE A 139 -6.33 -1.51 -0.12
C ILE A 139 -6.89 -0.23 0.51
N THR A 140 -6.97 -0.25 1.83
CA THR A 140 -7.37 0.90 2.63
C THR A 140 -6.23 1.32 3.56
N THR A 141 -6.52 1.84 4.73
CA THR A 141 -5.57 2.43 5.66
C THR A 141 -5.92 2.10 7.11
N ASP A 142 -4.97 2.20 8.01
CA ASP A 142 -5.19 2.21 9.46
C ASP A 142 -6.14 3.33 9.91
N LYS A 143 -6.18 4.44 9.17
CA LYS A 143 -7.01 5.62 9.48
C LYS A 143 -8.52 5.43 9.25
N VAL A 144 -8.93 4.23 8.80
CA VAL A 144 -10.36 3.88 8.69
C VAL A 144 -11.05 3.71 10.03
N TYR A 145 -10.29 3.48 11.11
CA TYR A 145 -10.84 3.30 12.45
C TYR A 145 -11.25 4.62 13.08
N GLN A 146 -12.34 4.61 13.87
CA GLN A 146 -12.64 5.70 14.79
C GLN A 146 -11.51 5.75 15.82
N ASN A 147 -10.60 6.72 15.65
CA ASN A 147 -9.44 6.83 16.53
C ASN A 147 -9.83 7.46 17.88
N ASN A 148 -9.72 6.68 18.95
CA ASN A 148 -9.94 7.11 20.33
C ASN A 148 -8.62 7.49 21.03
N GLU A 149 -7.48 7.47 20.31
CA GLU A 149 -6.13 7.75 20.83
C GLU A 149 -5.76 6.93 22.08
N TRP A 150 -6.30 5.72 22.18
CA TRP A 150 -6.05 4.81 23.30
C TRP A 150 -4.79 3.94 23.07
N ILE A 151 -4.35 3.28 24.14
CA ILE A 151 -3.15 2.43 24.10
C ILE A 151 -3.34 1.10 23.37
N TYR A 152 -4.58 0.67 23.15
CA TYR A 152 -4.92 -0.61 22.54
C TYR A 152 -4.79 -0.55 21.02
N PRO A 153 -4.23 -1.58 20.38
CA PRO A 153 -4.19 -1.67 18.92
C PRO A 153 -5.59 -2.00 18.37
N TYR A 154 -5.93 -1.41 17.21
CA TYR A 154 -7.21 -1.63 16.54
C TYR A 154 -7.26 -2.97 15.83
N ARG A 155 -8.36 -3.71 16.04
CA ARG A 155 -8.66 -4.98 15.39
C ARG A 155 -9.62 -4.78 14.21
N GLU A 156 -9.70 -5.76 13.32
CA GLU A 156 -10.49 -5.63 12.09
C GLU A 156 -12.00 -5.44 12.31
N ASN A 157 -12.51 -5.80 13.47
CA ASN A 157 -13.93 -5.63 13.87
C ASN A 157 -14.18 -4.37 14.73
N ASP A 158 -13.16 -3.56 15.00
CA ASP A 158 -13.34 -2.30 15.71
C ASP A 158 -14.04 -1.27 14.80
N ARG A 159 -14.69 -0.27 15.44
CA ARG A 159 -15.56 0.68 14.75
C ARG A 159 -14.78 1.50 13.71
N LEU A 160 -15.36 1.60 12.51
CA LEU A 160 -14.88 2.48 11.45
C LEU A 160 -15.35 3.92 11.68
N GLY A 161 -14.52 4.89 11.28
CA GLY A 161 -14.84 6.33 11.32
C GLY A 161 -13.57 7.17 11.26
N GLY A 162 -13.49 8.11 10.36
CA GLY A 162 -12.33 8.98 10.16
C GLY A 162 -12.59 10.40 10.64
N TYR A 163 -11.56 11.07 11.19
CA TYR A 163 -11.66 12.45 11.63
C TYR A 163 -11.56 13.45 10.47
N ASP A 164 -10.54 13.29 9.65
CA ASP A 164 -10.29 14.14 8.47
C ASP A 164 -10.97 13.60 7.20
N PRO A 165 -11.11 14.41 6.13
CA PRO A 165 -11.79 13.98 4.90
C PRO A 165 -11.16 12.76 4.25
N TYR A 166 -9.82 12.59 4.30
CA TYR A 166 -9.16 11.40 3.79
C TYR A 166 -9.55 10.16 4.59
N SER A 167 -9.38 10.21 5.91
CA SER A 167 -9.71 9.10 6.82
C SER A 167 -11.19 8.71 6.72
N ALA A 168 -12.09 9.71 6.71
CA ALA A 168 -13.52 9.50 6.52
C ALA A 168 -13.83 8.88 5.16
N SER A 169 -13.21 9.35 4.07
CA SER A 169 -13.43 8.78 2.73
C SER A 169 -12.98 7.33 2.63
N LYS A 170 -11.88 6.96 3.29
CA LYS A 170 -11.41 5.55 3.32
C LYS A 170 -12.32 4.67 4.18
N ALA A 171 -12.86 5.18 5.30
CA ALA A 171 -13.88 4.48 6.09
C ALA A 171 -15.19 4.29 5.29
N CYS A 172 -15.64 5.32 4.56
CA CYS A 172 -16.80 5.22 3.67
C CYS A 172 -16.56 4.22 2.53
N ALA A 173 -15.35 4.16 1.96
CA ALA A 173 -15.01 3.15 0.96
C ALA A 173 -15.17 1.73 1.51
N GLU A 174 -14.79 1.47 2.77
CA GLU A 174 -15.01 0.15 3.40
C GLU A 174 -16.49 -0.16 3.61
N LEU A 175 -17.33 0.83 3.95
CA LEU A 175 -18.79 0.64 4.02
C LEU A 175 -19.37 0.28 2.64
N VAL A 176 -18.87 0.91 1.56
CA VAL A 176 -19.23 0.53 0.18
C VAL A 176 -18.80 -0.91 -0.09
N ILE A 177 -17.55 -1.28 0.23
CA ILE A 177 -17.05 -2.66 0.04
C ILE A 177 -17.90 -3.67 0.79
N ASP A 178 -18.28 -3.40 2.03
CA ASP A 178 -19.13 -4.28 2.83
C ASP A 178 -20.54 -4.39 2.25
N SER A 179 -21.11 -3.29 1.74
CA SER A 179 -22.39 -3.30 1.04
C SER A 179 -22.35 -4.21 -0.20
N TYR A 180 -21.31 -4.06 -1.04
CA TYR A 180 -21.13 -4.91 -2.23
C TYR A 180 -20.88 -6.37 -1.86
N ARG A 181 -20.06 -6.63 -0.84
CA ARG A 181 -19.79 -7.99 -0.34
C ARG A 181 -21.07 -8.69 0.11
N ASN A 182 -21.96 -7.98 0.79
CA ASN A 182 -23.21 -8.55 1.28
C ASN A 182 -24.30 -8.68 0.19
N SER A 183 -24.38 -7.72 -0.73
CA SER A 183 -25.48 -7.63 -1.68
C SER A 183 -25.20 -8.34 -3.01
N PHE A 184 -23.99 -8.21 -3.56
CA PHE A 184 -23.63 -8.71 -4.89
C PHE A 184 -22.64 -9.87 -4.84
N PHE A 185 -21.73 -9.86 -3.85
CA PHE A 185 -20.63 -10.83 -3.73
C PHE A 185 -20.72 -11.65 -2.45
N ASN A 186 -21.95 -11.95 -2.02
CA ASN A 186 -22.14 -12.71 -0.78
C ASN A 186 -21.51 -14.09 -0.90
N ILE A 187 -20.57 -14.38 0.01
CA ILE A 187 -19.77 -15.59 -0.05
C ILE A 187 -20.59 -16.88 0.05
N LYS A 188 -21.79 -16.83 0.63
CA LYS A 188 -22.73 -17.96 0.64
C LYS A 188 -23.19 -18.35 -0.77
N ASN A 189 -23.17 -17.38 -1.70
CA ASN A 189 -23.55 -17.55 -3.10
C ASN A 189 -22.33 -17.55 -4.05
N TYR A 190 -21.12 -17.80 -3.52
CA TYR A 190 -19.87 -17.74 -4.29
C TYR A 190 -19.94 -18.52 -5.60
N ASN A 191 -20.54 -19.71 -5.59
CA ASN A 191 -20.66 -20.55 -6.78
C ASN A 191 -21.45 -19.91 -7.93
N GLN A 192 -22.27 -18.89 -7.67
CA GLN A 192 -23.05 -18.18 -8.68
C GLN A 192 -22.23 -17.04 -9.30
N HIS A 193 -21.63 -16.17 -8.48
CA HIS A 193 -20.90 -14.99 -8.96
C HIS A 193 -19.39 -15.18 -9.09
N LYS A 194 -18.77 -16.12 -8.35
CA LYS A 194 -17.32 -16.46 -8.36
C LYS A 194 -16.38 -15.28 -8.09
N LYS A 195 -16.82 -14.28 -7.34
CA LYS A 195 -16.03 -13.13 -6.94
C LYS A 195 -15.80 -13.16 -5.43
N ALA A 196 -14.57 -12.95 -5.00
CA ALA A 196 -14.21 -12.90 -3.59
C ALA A 196 -13.51 -11.57 -3.28
N LEU A 197 -13.92 -10.89 -2.21
CA LEU A 197 -13.45 -9.58 -1.82
C LEU A 197 -12.77 -9.64 -0.47
N ALA A 198 -11.53 -9.15 -0.39
CA ALA A 198 -10.84 -8.93 0.88
C ALA A 198 -10.35 -7.48 0.99
N VAL A 199 -10.30 -6.96 2.22
CA VAL A 199 -9.78 -5.63 2.52
C VAL A 199 -8.43 -5.77 3.20
N ALA A 200 -7.47 -4.96 2.78
CA ALA A 200 -6.14 -4.88 3.38
C ALA A 200 -5.93 -3.47 3.95
N ARG A 201 -5.92 -3.35 5.27
CA ARG A 201 -5.67 -2.11 6.01
C ARG A 201 -4.20 -2.05 6.37
N ALA A 202 -3.50 -1.00 5.94
CA ALA A 202 -2.10 -0.82 6.28
C ALA A 202 -1.84 0.59 6.81
N GLY A 203 -0.93 0.68 7.77
CA GLY A 203 -0.44 1.93 8.32
C GLY A 203 0.54 2.64 7.39
N ASN A 204 1.25 3.61 7.95
CA ASN A 204 2.27 4.36 7.24
C ASN A 204 3.37 3.42 6.72
N VAL A 205 3.80 3.66 5.50
CA VAL A 205 4.91 2.92 4.87
C VAL A 205 6.01 3.86 4.45
N ILE A 206 7.25 3.37 4.51
CA ILE A 206 8.44 4.03 3.99
C ILE A 206 9.08 3.14 2.92
N GLY A 207 9.81 3.75 1.99
CA GLY A 207 10.50 3.02 0.92
C GLY A 207 11.04 3.99 -0.11
N GLY A 208 11.98 3.55 -0.90
CA GLY A 208 12.54 4.37 -1.97
C GLY A 208 11.51 4.71 -3.04
N GLY A 209 11.65 5.89 -3.66
CA GLY A 209 10.76 6.36 -4.72
C GLY A 209 9.42 6.94 -4.23
N ASP A 210 9.25 7.19 -2.94
CA ASP A 210 8.20 8.07 -2.44
C ASP A 210 8.69 9.52 -2.54
N TRP A 211 8.03 10.35 -3.34
CA TRP A 211 8.38 11.76 -3.51
C TRP A 211 7.26 12.68 -3.01
N SER A 212 6.29 12.13 -2.31
CA SER A 212 5.12 12.88 -1.82
C SER A 212 5.54 14.00 -0.86
N LYS A 213 4.92 15.15 -1.02
CA LYS A 213 5.13 16.31 -0.14
C LYS A 213 4.70 15.99 1.31
N ASP A 214 5.33 16.66 2.25
CA ASP A 214 5.01 16.57 3.69
C ASP A 214 5.16 15.15 4.28
N ARG A 215 6.01 14.32 3.65
CA ARG A 215 6.40 13.01 4.19
C ARG A 215 7.86 13.06 4.66
N LEU A 216 8.07 12.62 5.89
CA LEU A 216 9.33 12.77 6.59
C LEU A 216 10.52 12.15 5.85
N ILE A 217 10.45 10.88 5.43
CA ILE A 217 11.59 10.20 4.78
C ILE A 217 11.99 10.83 3.44
N PRO A 218 11.07 11.13 2.50
CA PRO A 218 11.43 11.88 1.29
C PRO A 218 12.09 13.22 1.57
N ASP A 219 11.59 13.96 2.58
CA ASP A 219 12.14 15.27 2.93
C ASP A 219 13.54 15.14 3.54
N ILE A 220 13.79 14.12 4.38
CA ILE A 220 15.12 13.77 4.90
C ILE A 220 16.07 13.46 3.74
N ALA A 221 15.70 12.55 2.83
CA ALA A 221 16.55 12.13 1.73
C ALA A 221 16.93 13.29 0.81
N LYS A 222 15.96 14.16 0.47
CA LYS A 222 16.20 15.38 -0.32
C LYS A 222 17.16 16.35 0.38
N ALA A 223 16.95 16.59 1.69
CA ALA A 223 17.81 17.51 2.46
C ALA A 223 19.24 16.99 2.55
N PHE A 224 19.42 15.70 2.86
CA PHE A 224 20.74 15.09 2.98
C PHE A 224 21.49 15.04 1.64
N ALA A 225 20.78 14.82 0.53
CA ALA A 225 21.40 14.83 -0.80
C ALA A 225 22.02 16.19 -1.17
N VAL A 226 21.51 17.29 -0.63
CA VAL A 226 22.03 18.65 -0.86
C VAL A 226 22.74 19.23 0.37
N GLU A 227 23.07 18.38 1.34
CA GLU A 227 23.81 18.74 2.58
C GLU A 227 23.14 19.88 3.37
N LYS A 228 21.82 19.87 3.45
CA LYS A 228 21.03 20.83 4.23
C LYS A 228 20.42 20.15 5.45
N PRO A 229 20.23 20.89 6.56
CA PRO A 229 19.47 20.35 7.69
C PRO A 229 18.01 20.11 7.30
N VAL A 230 17.43 19.01 7.82
CA VAL A 230 16.00 18.74 7.68
C VAL A 230 15.22 19.41 8.81
N THR A 231 14.08 20.01 8.48
CA THR A 231 13.18 20.61 9.47
C THR A 231 12.19 19.59 9.96
N ILE A 232 12.11 19.36 11.27
CA ILE A 232 11.11 18.53 11.92
C ILE A 232 10.22 19.36 12.87
N ARG A 233 8.93 19.01 12.94
CA ARG A 233 7.95 19.78 13.71
C ARG A 233 7.62 19.14 15.05
N ASN A 234 7.42 17.81 15.08
CA ASN A 234 6.99 17.04 16.23
C ASN A 234 7.94 15.86 16.50
N PRO A 235 9.12 16.07 17.09
CA PRO A 235 10.12 15.04 17.30
C PRO A 235 9.64 13.85 18.15
N GLN A 236 8.75 14.12 19.11
CA GLN A 236 8.21 13.12 20.05
C GLN A 236 6.98 12.36 19.53
N SER A 237 6.47 12.70 18.34
CA SER A 237 5.36 11.95 17.73
C SER A 237 5.76 10.53 17.41
N VAL A 238 5.03 9.56 17.94
CA VAL A 238 5.28 8.13 17.72
C VAL A 238 4.49 7.64 16.51
N ARG A 239 5.16 6.95 15.59
CA ARG A 239 4.53 6.36 14.40
C ARG A 239 4.97 4.91 14.23
N PRO A 240 4.06 4.03 13.77
CA PRO A 240 4.43 2.68 13.38
C PRO A 240 5.07 2.69 11.98
N TRP A 241 6.38 2.49 11.91
CA TRP A 241 7.14 2.52 10.67
C TRP A 241 7.30 1.11 10.10
N GLN A 242 6.95 0.92 8.83
CA GLN A 242 7.20 -0.33 8.10
C GLN A 242 7.68 -0.06 6.68
N HIS A 243 8.53 -0.93 6.16
CA HIS A 243 8.94 -0.85 4.76
C HIS A 243 7.77 -1.19 3.84
N VAL A 244 7.70 -0.55 2.67
CA VAL A 244 6.61 -0.74 1.70
C VAL A 244 6.44 -2.20 1.25
N LEU A 245 7.51 -2.98 1.22
CA LEU A 245 7.46 -4.40 0.89
C LEU A 245 6.69 -5.24 1.91
N GLU A 246 6.64 -4.83 3.19
CA GLU A 246 5.87 -5.55 4.20
C GLU A 246 4.39 -5.69 3.82
N PRO A 247 3.63 -4.59 3.65
CA PRO A 247 2.24 -4.71 3.25
C PRO A 247 2.07 -5.17 1.81
N VAL A 248 2.94 -4.80 0.87
CA VAL A 248 2.85 -5.25 -0.53
C VAL A 248 2.89 -6.78 -0.60
N ILE A 249 3.84 -7.42 0.09
CA ILE A 249 3.91 -8.88 0.15
C ILE A 249 2.73 -9.46 0.93
N GLY A 250 2.29 -8.79 2.00
CA GLY A 250 1.07 -9.15 2.72
C GLY A 250 -0.17 -9.18 1.81
N TYR A 251 -0.32 -8.20 0.93
CA TYR A 251 -1.42 -8.16 -0.05
C TYR A 251 -1.34 -9.32 -1.06
N LEU A 252 -0.13 -9.66 -1.51
CA LEU A 252 0.06 -10.81 -2.41
C LEU A 252 -0.24 -12.13 -1.71
N ILE A 253 0.16 -12.29 -0.45
CA ILE A 253 -0.22 -13.46 0.36
C ILE A 253 -1.73 -13.54 0.55
N LEU A 254 -2.39 -12.42 0.88
CA LEU A 254 -3.85 -12.35 1.00
C LEU A 254 -4.52 -12.71 -0.32
N GLY A 255 -4.05 -12.17 -1.45
CA GLY A 255 -4.56 -12.49 -2.78
C GLY A 255 -4.46 -13.99 -3.07
N LYS A 256 -3.31 -14.61 -2.82
CA LYS A 256 -3.11 -16.06 -2.95
C LYS A 256 -4.10 -16.86 -2.08
N LYS A 257 -4.25 -16.48 -0.81
CA LYS A 257 -5.16 -17.16 0.14
C LYS A 257 -6.62 -17.03 -0.31
N LEU A 258 -7.03 -15.82 -0.71
CA LEU A 258 -8.36 -15.54 -1.23
C LEU A 258 -8.67 -16.33 -2.50
N TYR A 259 -7.68 -16.49 -3.38
CA TYR A 259 -7.82 -17.28 -4.61
C TYR A 259 -7.97 -18.78 -4.32
N SER A 260 -7.27 -19.29 -3.28
CA SER A 260 -7.32 -20.72 -2.91
C SER A 260 -8.55 -21.09 -2.10
N ASP A 261 -9.01 -20.21 -1.21
CA ASP A 261 -10.20 -20.43 -0.37
C ASP A 261 -10.97 -19.11 -0.17
N PRO A 262 -11.83 -18.77 -1.17
CA PRO A 262 -12.63 -17.54 -1.14
C PRO A 262 -13.53 -17.43 0.09
N THR A 263 -14.04 -18.56 0.59
CA THR A 263 -15.01 -18.58 1.68
C THR A 263 -14.39 -18.18 3.01
N LYS A 264 -13.14 -18.57 3.22
CA LYS A 264 -12.42 -18.31 4.46
C LYS A 264 -11.83 -16.90 4.50
N TYR A 265 -11.27 -16.41 3.40
CA TYR A 265 -10.44 -15.20 3.38
C TYR A 265 -11.14 -13.93 2.88
N SER A 266 -12.47 -14.01 2.60
CA SER A 266 -13.26 -12.85 2.15
C SER A 266 -13.64 -11.91 3.31
N THR A 267 -12.64 -11.29 3.93
CA THR A 267 -12.78 -10.42 5.12
C THR A 267 -11.69 -9.34 5.14
N ALA A 268 -11.65 -8.51 6.18
CA ALA A 268 -10.59 -7.52 6.36
C ALA A 268 -9.39 -8.10 7.12
N TYR A 269 -8.18 -7.57 6.83
CA TYR A 269 -6.91 -7.88 7.50
C TYR A 269 -6.09 -6.62 7.71
N ASN A 270 -5.49 -6.51 8.89
CA ASN A 270 -4.55 -5.47 9.26
C ASN A 270 -3.11 -5.88 8.92
N PHE A 271 -2.34 -4.94 8.34
CA PHE A 271 -0.93 -5.08 8.03
C PHE A 271 -0.15 -3.92 8.66
N GLY A 272 0.67 -4.21 9.64
CA GLY A 272 1.44 -3.22 10.40
C GLY A 272 2.73 -3.82 10.95
N PRO A 273 3.65 -2.99 11.49
CA PRO A 273 4.84 -3.48 12.17
C PRO A 273 4.47 -4.15 13.50
N GLN A 274 5.45 -4.78 14.13
CA GLN A 274 5.32 -5.23 15.51
C GLN A 274 5.04 -4.04 16.42
N LEU A 275 4.27 -4.23 17.49
CA LEU A 275 3.91 -3.15 18.43
C LEU A 275 5.14 -2.52 19.11
N SER A 276 6.24 -3.28 19.22
CA SER A 276 7.54 -2.82 19.73
C SER A 276 8.28 -1.87 18.78
N ASP A 277 7.90 -1.82 17.50
CA ASP A 277 8.59 -1.03 16.47
C ASP A 277 7.97 0.37 16.26
N ALA A 278 7.16 0.82 17.19
CA ALA A 278 6.63 2.19 17.19
C ALA A 278 7.73 3.14 17.74
N LEU A 279 8.32 3.94 16.87
CA LEU A 279 9.41 4.85 17.22
C LEU A 279 8.98 6.33 17.14
N PRO A 280 9.50 7.19 18.03
CA PRO A 280 9.45 8.64 17.88
C PRO A 280 10.08 9.09 16.55
N VAL A 281 9.59 10.19 16.00
CA VAL A 281 10.15 10.81 14.79
C VAL A 281 11.65 11.11 14.94
N GLU A 282 12.08 11.56 16.12
CA GLU A 282 13.48 11.86 16.41
C GLU A 282 14.38 10.61 16.33
N GLU A 283 13.95 9.49 16.92
CA GLU A 283 14.70 8.23 16.83
C GLU A 283 14.79 7.73 15.38
N MET A 284 13.70 7.83 14.65
CA MET A 284 13.67 7.45 13.24
C MET A 284 14.60 8.33 12.41
N LEU A 285 14.67 9.63 12.69
CA LEU A 285 15.60 10.55 12.03
C LEU A 285 17.04 10.21 12.34
N GLN A 286 17.35 9.86 13.60
CA GLN A 286 18.71 9.41 13.96
C GLN A 286 19.11 8.15 13.19
N LEU A 287 18.18 7.19 13.04
CA LEU A 287 18.43 6.00 12.20
C LEU A 287 18.69 6.35 10.73
N ALA A 288 17.99 7.36 10.21
CA ALA A 288 18.20 7.84 8.84
C ALA A 288 19.60 8.52 8.69
N ILE A 289 20.02 9.33 9.66
CA ILE A 289 21.35 9.94 9.70
C ILE A 289 22.43 8.86 9.75
N ASP A 290 22.29 7.88 10.65
CA ASP A 290 23.24 6.77 10.80
C ASP A 290 23.38 5.98 9.49
N SER A 291 22.25 5.71 8.79
CA SER A 291 22.25 4.99 7.51
C SER A 291 22.83 5.82 6.36
N TRP A 292 22.59 7.13 6.34
CA TRP A 292 23.14 8.02 5.30
C TRP A 292 24.61 8.32 5.50
N GLY A 293 25.10 8.22 6.75
CA GLY A 293 26.47 8.53 7.16
C GLY A 293 26.72 9.97 7.56
N LYS A 294 25.82 10.89 7.32
CA LYS A 294 25.83 12.30 7.72
C LYS A 294 24.44 12.91 7.65
N GLY A 295 24.21 14.02 8.33
CA GLY A 295 22.97 14.78 8.28
C GLY A 295 22.76 15.60 9.55
N GLU A 296 22.00 16.66 9.42
CA GLU A 296 21.63 17.53 10.53
C GLU A 296 20.13 17.80 10.49
N TYR A 297 19.54 18.16 11.62
CA TYR A 297 18.16 18.58 11.69
C TYR A 297 17.94 19.78 12.59
N VAL A 298 16.87 20.50 12.34
CA VAL A 298 16.38 21.60 13.18
C VAL A 298 14.94 21.32 13.58
N VAL A 299 14.60 21.69 14.82
CA VAL A 299 13.23 21.56 15.31
C VAL A 299 12.56 22.92 15.19
N GLU A 300 11.49 23.01 14.43
CA GLU A 300 10.65 24.19 14.33
C GLU A 300 9.29 23.96 15.04
N GLN A 301 9.00 24.80 16.00
CA GLN A 301 7.67 24.82 16.61
C GLN A 301 6.72 25.62 15.70
N THR A 302 5.71 24.97 15.16
CA THR A 302 4.68 25.63 14.32
C THR A 302 3.37 25.68 15.06
N GLU A 303 2.81 26.88 15.28
CA GLU A 303 1.45 27.07 15.80
C GLU A 303 0.40 26.78 14.70
N GLY A 304 -0.78 26.28 15.09
CA GLY A 304 -1.91 26.11 14.16
C GLY A 304 -1.86 24.88 13.25
N GLN A 305 -1.26 23.77 13.69
CA GLN A 305 -1.21 22.52 12.91
C GLN A 305 -2.60 21.89 12.74
N LEU A 306 -2.85 21.34 11.54
CA LEU A 306 -3.99 20.46 11.29
C LEU A 306 -3.91 19.24 12.22
N HIS A 307 -5.07 18.76 12.67
CA HIS A 307 -5.13 17.58 13.53
C HIS A 307 -4.50 16.38 12.84
N GLU A 308 -3.45 15.82 13.43
CA GLU A 308 -2.88 14.51 13.08
C GLU A 308 -3.02 13.60 14.29
N ALA A 309 -3.50 12.37 14.09
CA ALA A 309 -3.64 11.39 15.15
C ALA A 309 -2.32 11.18 15.91
N GLY A 310 -2.34 11.33 17.23
CA GLY A 310 -1.17 11.16 18.09
C GLY A 310 -0.73 9.70 18.19
N LEU A 311 -1.70 8.79 18.34
CA LEU A 311 -1.48 7.36 18.51
C LEU A 311 -2.47 6.55 17.66
N LEU A 312 -1.94 5.69 16.81
CA LEU A 312 -2.73 4.73 16.04
C LEU A 312 -1.89 3.47 15.83
N LYS A 313 -2.35 2.35 16.36
CA LYS A 313 -1.68 1.04 16.26
C LYS A 313 -2.64 0.00 15.72
N LEU A 314 -2.15 -0.95 14.94
CA LEU A 314 -2.93 -2.06 14.41
C LEU A 314 -2.62 -3.35 15.16
N ASP A 315 -3.65 -4.11 15.50
CA ASP A 315 -3.51 -5.51 15.86
C ASP A 315 -3.39 -6.34 14.58
N ILE A 316 -2.28 -7.04 14.42
CA ILE A 316 -1.97 -7.89 13.25
C ILE A 316 -2.14 -9.39 13.54
N SER A 317 -2.65 -9.75 14.70
CA SER A 317 -2.77 -11.14 15.15
C SER A 317 -3.55 -12.00 14.16
N LYS A 318 -4.59 -11.47 13.54
CA LYS A 318 -5.38 -12.17 12.53
C LYS A 318 -4.56 -12.50 11.28
N ALA A 319 -3.76 -11.56 10.78
CA ALA A 319 -2.87 -11.78 9.63
C ALA A 319 -1.80 -12.84 9.97
N ILE A 320 -1.22 -12.80 11.17
CA ILE A 320 -0.24 -13.80 11.64
C ILE A 320 -0.86 -15.18 11.66
N VAL A 321 -2.04 -15.33 12.27
CA VAL A 321 -2.66 -16.65 12.49
C VAL A 321 -3.22 -17.24 11.20
N GLU A 322 -3.97 -16.45 10.42
CA GLU A 322 -4.72 -16.95 9.27
C GLU A 322 -3.91 -16.93 7.98
N LEU A 323 -3.17 -15.84 7.72
CA LEU A 323 -2.39 -15.70 6.50
C LEU A 323 -0.97 -16.27 6.64
N LYS A 324 -0.49 -16.49 7.87
CA LYS A 324 0.92 -16.80 8.17
C LYS A 324 1.86 -15.68 7.70
N TRP A 325 1.35 -14.45 7.73
CA TRP A 325 2.11 -13.25 7.45
C TRP A 325 2.48 -12.56 8.77
N GLN A 326 3.72 -12.14 8.87
CA GLN A 326 4.21 -11.27 9.94
C GLN A 326 5.30 -10.36 9.35
N PRO A 327 5.50 -9.15 9.90
CA PRO A 327 6.56 -8.27 9.45
C PRO A 327 7.93 -8.95 9.64
N LYS A 328 8.78 -8.86 8.62
CA LYS A 328 10.14 -9.42 8.59
C LYS A 328 11.17 -8.43 9.12
N MET A 329 10.95 -7.14 8.92
CA MET A 329 11.88 -6.08 9.28
C MET A 329 11.40 -5.31 10.51
N ASN A 330 12.32 -4.97 11.39
CA ASN A 330 12.10 -3.94 12.40
C ASN A 330 12.25 -2.53 11.79
N ALA A 331 11.92 -1.49 12.57
CA ALA A 331 11.97 -0.11 12.11
C ALA A 331 13.37 0.31 11.62
N ARG A 332 14.45 -0.11 12.31
CA ARG A 332 15.85 0.18 11.90
C ARG A 332 16.15 -0.41 10.52
N GLN A 333 15.80 -1.66 10.28
CA GLN A 333 16.02 -2.32 8.99
C GLN A 333 15.19 -1.67 7.88
N ALA A 334 13.94 -1.28 8.17
CA ALA A 334 13.07 -0.58 7.23
C ALA A 334 13.65 0.79 6.82
N VAL A 335 14.15 1.57 7.79
CA VAL A 335 14.80 2.85 7.53
C VAL A 335 16.07 2.66 6.72
N SER A 336 16.97 1.76 7.15
CA SER A 336 18.23 1.49 6.43
C SER A 336 17.97 1.12 4.97
N MET A 337 17.09 0.14 4.72
CA MET A 337 16.74 -0.28 3.36
C MET A 337 16.18 0.86 2.51
N THR A 338 15.39 1.75 3.12
CA THR A 338 14.84 2.93 2.46
C THR A 338 15.91 3.95 2.14
N MET A 339 16.80 4.27 3.10
CA MET A 339 17.88 5.26 2.91
C MET A 339 18.92 4.77 1.90
N ASP A 340 19.22 3.46 1.88
CA ASP A 340 20.09 2.84 0.88
C ASP A 340 19.54 3.06 -0.54
N TRP A 341 18.22 2.91 -0.74
CA TRP A 341 17.60 3.15 -2.03
C TRP A 341 17.77 4.61 -2.49
N TYR A 342 17.52 5.60 -1.61
CA TYR A 342 17.71 7.00 -1.94
C TYR A 342 19.18 7.35 -2.19
N ASN A 343 20.09 6.76 -1.42
CA ASN A 343 21.53 6.95 -1.60
C ASN A 343 21.98 6.46 -2.98
N GLU A 344 21.52 5.28 -3.41
CA GLU A 344 21.79 4.77 -4.75
C GLU A 344 21.17 5.63 -5.85
N PHE A 345 19.95 6.16 -5.64
CA PHE A 345 19.32 7.09 -6.56
C PHE A 345 20.13 8.37 -6.75
N PHE A 346 20.56 9.03 -5.66
CA PHE A 346 21.33 10.27 -5.74
C PHE A 346 22.77 10.07 -6.25
N LYS A 347 23.31 8.86 -6.16
CA LYS A 347 24.57 8.48 -6.83
C LYS A 347 24.42 8.26 -8.34
N GLY A 348 23.20 8.26 -8.87
CA GLY A 348 22.92 8.00 -10.28
C GLY A 348 23.04 6.52 -10.68
N ASN A 349 22.97 5.60 -9.74
CA ASN A 349 23.03 4.16 -10.00
C ASN A 349 21.73 3.62 -10.63
N ASN A 350 21.79 2.39 -11.15
CA ASN A 350 20.64 1.75 -11.80
C ASN A 350 19.58 1.34 -10.77
N ILE A 351 18.59 2.21 -10.58
CA ILE A 351 17.50 2.06 -9.61
C ILE A 351 16.57 0.90 -9.95
N ASN A 352 16.33 0.63 -11.23
CA ASN A 352 15.53 -0.51 -11.66
C ASN A 352 16.14 -1.82 -11.11
N ARG A 353 17.44 -2.03 -11.34
CA ARG A 353 18.17 -3.19 -10.83
C ARG A 353 18.23 -3.21 -9.30
N PHE A 354 18.44 -2.05 -8.67
CA PHE A 354 18.54 -1.97 -7.20
C PHE A 354 17.20 -2.33 -6.54
N THR A 355 16.09 -1.86 -7.08
CA THR A 355 14.73 -2.22 -6.63
C THR A 355 14.49 -3.73 -6.76
N ASP A 356 14.94 -4.37 -7.86
CA ASP A 356 14.89 -5.83 -8.02
C ASP A 356 15.65 -6.57 -6.92
N LEU A 357 16.85 -6.08 -6.56
CA LEU A 357 17.67 -6.68 -5.51
C LEU A 357 16.98 -6.58 -4.14
N GLN A 358 16.40 -5.43 -3.81
CA GLN A 358 15.67 -5.24 -2.56
C GLN A 358 14.46 -6.19 -2.48
N ILE A 359 13.66 -6.30 -3.55
CA ILE A 359 12.50 -7.23 -3.60
C ILE A 359 12.97 -8.69 -3.43
N LYS A 360 13.99 -9.11 -4.16
CA LYS A 360 14.51 -10.48 -4.10
C LYS A 360 15.06 -10.82 -2.72
N SER A 361 15.84 -9.90 -2.13
CA SER A 361 16.38 -10.07 -0.77
C SER A 361 15.28 -10.18 0.28
N PHE A 362 14.22 -9.38 0.14
CA PHE A 362 13.07 -9.45 1.05
C PHE A 362 12.30 -10.77 0.95
N LEU A 363 12.23 -11.38 -0.24
CA LEU A 363 11.47 -12.61 -0.50
C LEU A 363 12.25 -13.91 -0.23
N GLN A 364 13.55 -13.82 0.00
CA GLN A 364 14.37 -14.92 0.52
C GLN A 364 14.06 -15.20 1.98
#